data_068722cf66308d2685a73087f4e3087b
#
_entry.id   068722cf66308d2685a73087f4e3087b
#
_cell.length_a   1.000
_cell.length_b   1.000
_cell.length_c   1.000
_cell.angle_alpha   90.00
_cell.angle_beta   90.00
_cell.angle_gamma   90.00
#
_symmetry.space_group_name_H-M   'P 1'
#
loop_
_entity.id
_entity.type
_entity.pdbx_description
1 polymer ?
#
loop_
_entity_poly.entity_id
_entity_poly.type
_entity_poly.pdbx_seq_one_letter_code
_entity_poly.pdbx_strand_id
1 'polypeptide(L)' 'MTKEQINRLAQLITDTAETAANIELQAIAGGKADNGIAAMASGLRTNCTSCLVLVNGLMQEGTRCE' A
#
# COMPACT_ATOMS: atom_id res chain seq x y z
N MET A 1 -7.98 10.45 15.07
CA MET A 1 -7.72 8.99 15.08
C MET A 1 -6.79 8.63 16.22
N THR A 2 -7.06 7.51 16.86
CA THR A 2 -6.17 7.01 17.90
C THR A 2 -4.93 6.37 17.28
N LYS A 3 -3.91 6.20 18.07
CA LYS A 3 -2.68 5.54 17.64
C LYS A 3 -2.96 4.13 17.14
N GLU A 4 -3.86 3.41 17.82
CA GLU A 4 -4.25 2.06 17.40
C GLU A 4 -4.93 2.06 16.04
N GLN A 5 -5.80 3.04 15.80
CA GLN A 5 -6.48 3.15 14.52
C GLN A 5 -5.50 3.44 13.39
N ILE A 6 -4.53 4.30 13.64
CA ILE A 6 -3.50 4.63 12.65
C ILE A 6 -2.64 3.40 12.35
N ASN A 7 -2.24 2.66 13.39
CA ASN A 7 -1.47 1.43 13.20
C ASN A 7 -2.26 0.39 12.41
N ARG A 8 -3.54 0.25 12.70
CA ARG A 8 -4.40 -0.68 11.98
C ARG A 8 -4.53 -0.28 10.52
N LEU A 9 -4.69 1.00 10.26
CA LEU A 9 -4.77 1.52 8.89
C LEU A 9 -3.47 1.22 8.13
N ALA A 10 -2.32 1.50 8.75
CA ALA A 10 -1.04 1.21 8.14
C ALA A 10 -0.89 -0.28 7.82
N GLN A 11 -1.34 -1.15 8.71
CA GLN A 11 -1.29 -2.59 8.51
C GLN A 11 -2.13 -3.01 7.31
N LEU A 12 -3.35 -2.49 7.21
CA LEU A 12 -4.24 -2.80 6.10
C LEU A 12 -3.67 -2.33 4.77
N ILE A 13 -3.08 -1.16 4.74
CA ILE A 13 -2.46 -0.62 3.52
C ILE A 13 -1.26 -1.49 3.12
N THR A 14 -0.44 -1.90 4.09
CA THR A 14 0.70 -2.76 3.82
C THR A 14 0.27 -4.10 3.26
N ASP A 15 -0.75 -4.71 3.84
CA ASP A 15 -1.29 -5.98 3.36
C ASP A 15 -1.82 -5.86 1.94
N THR A 16 -2.50 -4.74 1.65
CA THR A 16 -3.02 -4.48 0.31
C THR A 16 -1.88 -4.32 -0.69
N ALA A 17 -0.82 -3.62 -0.32
CA ALA A 17 0.35 -3.44 -1.18
C ALA A 17 1.04 -4.77 -1.48
N GLU A 18 1.14 -5.64 -0.49
CA GLU A 18 1.72 -6.98 -0.69
C GLU A 18 0.88 -7.81 -1.63
N THR A 19 -0.43 -7.76 -1.48
CA THR A 19 -1.34 -8.46 -2.38
C THR A 19 -1.18 -7.94 -3.81
N ALA A 20 -1.11 -6.64 -3.98
CA ALA A 20 -0.93 -6.03 -5.29
C ALA A 20 0.40 -6.47 -5.93
N ALA A 21 1.47 -6.51 -5.14
CA ALA A 21 2.78 -6.95 -5.64
C ALA A 21 2.73 -8.42 -6.10
N ASN A 22 2.03 -9.27 -5.36
CA ASN A 22 1.89 -10.67 -5.73
C ASN A 22 1.10 -10.82 -7.03
N ILE A 23 0.04 -10.05 -7.20
CA ILE A 23 -0.75 -10.07 -8.43
C ILE A 23 0.10 -9.64 -9.62
N GLU A 24 0.88 -8.59 -9.45
CA GLU A 24 1.77 -8.09 -10.49
C GLU A 24 2.77 -9.16 -10.90
N LEU A 25 3.41 -9.81 -9.94
CA LEU A 25 4.39 -10.85 -10.20
C LEU A 25 3.78 -12.04 -10.91
N GLN A 26 2.59 -12.46 -10.51
CA GLN A 26 1.90 -13.58 -11.15
C GLN A 26 1.51 -13.25 -12.58
N ALA A 27 1.07 -12.03 -12.82
CA ALA A 27 0.70 -11.60 -14.17
C ALA A 27 1.93 -11.60 -15.09
N ILE A 28 3.06 -11.14 -14.60
CA ILE A 28 4.30 -11.12 -15.37
C ILE A 28 4.80 -12.54 -15.61
N ALA A 29 4.81 -13.37 -14.57
CA ALA A 29 5.28 -14.74 -14.65
C ALA A 29 4.43 -15.58 -15.61
N GLY A 30 3.16 -15.23 -15.75
CA GLY A 30 2.27 -15.92 -16.68
C GLY A 30 2.47 -15.54 -18.14
N GLY A 31 3.43 -14.67 -18.46
CA GLY A 31 3.68 -14.27 -19.83
C GLY A 31 2.67 -13.27 -20.37
N LYS A 32 1.98 -12.57 -19.47
CA LYS A 32 0.94 -11.61 -19.85
C LYS A 32 1.30 -10.21 -19.38
N ALA A 33 2.56 -9.86 -19.56
CA ALA A 33 3.09 -8.60 -19.06
C ALA A 33 2.41 -7.38 -19.66
N ASP A 34 1.81 -7.54 -20.83
CA ASP A 34 1.14 -6.44 -21.52
C ASP A 34 -0.34 -6.33 -21.19
N ASN A 35 -0.87 -7.20 -20.31
CA ASN A 35 -2.27 -7.09 -19.94
C ASN A 35 -2.47 -6.02 -18.86
N GLY A 36 -3.71 -5.54 -18.74
CA GLY A 36 -4.01 -4.47 -17.81
C GLY A 36 -3.90 -4.85 -16.35
N ILE A 37 -3.87 -6.15 -16.04
CA ILE A 37 -3.81 -6.61 -14.66
C ILE A 37 -2.50 -6.20 -14.00
N ALA A 38 -1.37 -6.42 -14.68
CA ALA A 38 -0.07 -6.03 -14.15
C ALA A 38 0.01 -4.52 -13.93
N ALA A 39 -0.50 -3.75 -14.90
CA ALA A 39 -0.50 -2.28 -14.80
C ALA A 39 -1.37 -1.80 -13.63
N MET A 40 -2.56 -2.40 -13.47
CA MET A 40 -3.46 -2.02 -12.37
C MET A 40 -2.86 -2.37 -11.02
N ALA A 41 -2.23 -3.53 -10.91
CA ALA A 41 -1.60 -3.93 -9.66
C ALA A 41 -0.43 -3.03 -9.30
N SER A 42 0.36 -2.63 -10.29
CA SER A 42 1.45 -1.70 -10.09
C SER A 42 0.94 -0.33 -9.61
N GLY A 43 -0.14 0.16 -10.23
CA GLY A 43 -0.76 1.41 -9.82
C GLY A 43 -1.30 1.34 -8.40
N LEU A 44 -1.94 0.23 -8.05
CA LEU A 44 -2.45 0.04 -6.70
C LEU A 44 -1.34 0.04 -5.67
N ARG A 45 -0.24 -0.64 -5.95
CA ARG A 45 0.92 -0.67 -5.07
C ARG A 45 1.49 0.73 -4.86
N THR A 46 1.58 1.50 -5.94
CA THR A 46 2.07 2.88 -5.87
C THR A 46 1.16 3.73 -4.99
N ASN A 47 -0.15 3.60 -5.15
CA ASN A 47 -1.11 4.34 -4.34
C ASN A 47 -1.00 3.95 -2.87
N CYS A 48 -0.80 2.67 -2.58
CA CYS A 48 -0.62 2.21 -1.20
C CYS A 48 0.64 2.84 -0.58
N THR A 49 1.72 2.93 -1.34
CA THR A 49 2.94 3.56 -0.86
C THR A 49 2.70 5.02 -0.52
N SER A 50 1.96 5.74 -1.37
CA SER A 50 1.61 7.13 -1.11
C SER A 50 0.76 7.26 0.15
N CYS A 51 -0.20 6.35 0.34
CA CYS A 51 -1.03 6.34 1.53
C CYS A 51 -0.21 6.10 2.79
N LEU A 52 0.78 5.21 2.73
CA LEU A 52 1.64 4.95 3.88
C LEU A 52 2.45 6.18 4.27
N VAL A 53 2.90 6.96 3.31
CA VAL A 53 3.61 8.21 3.59
C VAL A 53 2.71 9.16 4.36
N LEU A 54 1.45 9.29 3.95
CA LEU A 54 0.49 10.15 4.63
C LEU A 54 0.18 9.65 6.03
N VAL A 55 -0.02 8.35 6.18
CA VAL A 55 -0.28 7.75 7.50
C VAL A 55 0.90 7.96 8.44
N ASN A 56 2.11 7.79 7.92
CA ASN A 56 3.32 8.01 8.70
C ASN A 56 3.40 9.46 9.19
N GLY A 57 3.01 10.41 8.34
CA GLY A 57 2.93 11.81 8.73
C GLY A 57 1.96 12.04 9.88
N LEU A 58 0.80 11.38 9.84
CA LEU A 58 -0.18 11.47 10.92
C LEU A 58 0.37 10.92 12.22
N MET A 59 1.11 9.82 12.17
CA MET A 59 1.72 9.25 13.35
C MET A 59 2.75 10.20 13.96
N GLN A 60 3.56 10.84 13.13
CA GLN A 60 4.55 11.77 13.59
C GLN A 60 3.92 13.00 14.22
N GLU A 61 2.83 13.51 13.65
CA GLU A 61 2.10 14.62 14.22
C GLU A 61 1.54 14.29 15.59
N GLY A 62 0.96 13.10 15.72
CA GLY A 62 0.44 12.65 17.01
C GLY A 62 1.53 12.57 18.07
N THR A 63 2.71 12.12 17.69
CA THR A 63 3.86 12.05 18.60
C THR A 63 4.35 13.44 18.97
N ARG A 64 4.33 14.35 18.02
CA ARG A 64 4.79 15.72 18.23
C ARG A 64 3.95 16.51 19.21
N CYS A 65 2.67 16.26 19.20
CA CYS A 65 1.73 16.99 20.04
C CYS A 65 1.87 16.66 21.52
N GLU A 66 2.59 15.64 21.83
CA GLU A 66 2.86 15.29 23.21
C GLU A 66 4.08 16.02 23.74
#